data_5d18838121e3c092e03f79ed57252f22
#
_entry.id   5d18838121e3c092e03f79ed57252f22
#
_cell.length_a   1.000
_cell.length_b   1.000
_cell.length_c   1.000
_cell.angle_alpha   90.00
_cell.angle_beta   90.00
_cell.angle_gamma   90.00
#
_symmetry.space_group_name_H-M   'P 1'
#
loop_
_entity.id
_entity.type
_entity.pdbx_description
1 polymer ?
#
loop_
_entity_poly.entity_id
_entity_poly.type
_entity_poly.pdbx_seq_one_letter_code
_entity_poly.pdbx_strand_id
1 'polypeptide(L)'
;MKIEEAKKMINYLLDNNLDLVKNGQYKIAIGLEGAPGIGKTAIVKELAEERGAKFVRVELSSMEEIGDLIGIPIKEFLMRTSIPTESEDGEGLEYIETWVSEKMVDEYLNLGYSLCRDCQPRMSYAIPSWVPQDPNEEVLLLLDDYTRATNLFMQAIMSLIQFGEYISWKLPEKTHLILTSNEDNGSMNVTSLDSAQQSRLLNFHLDFNYEQYGKWMDRCNLKSEAINFMLLHPEIFDQSDRVNARTYTMFANAISGFKSFNNIETLDSIDLIAKGCFGNDTTIGALFVTFIHNNLDKLMSAEEMLDGDWADTSKKIKENVTKDGQYRADIASVLTMRLVNYIEMNGKDSKKADKAVKRVEEIINHNEILLTEDLIYNLVKKMVKNFPGKCQKMLLNPKVRTKVLGR
;
A
#
# COMPACT_ATOMS: atom_id res chain seq x y z
N MET A 1 9.42 -9.37 -2.79
CA MET A 1 8.42 -9.03 -3.86
C MET A 1 8.25 -7.53 -3.93
N LYS A 2 8.17 -6.94 -5.13
CA LYS A 2 7.93 -5.51 -5.30
C LYS A 2 6.47 -5.13 -4.98
N ILE A 3 6.25 -3.91 -4.48
CA ILE A 3 4.92 -3.40 -4.06
C ILE A 3 3.86 -3.53 -5.17
N GLU A 4 4.18 -3.17 -6.42
CA GLU A 4 3.23 -3.26 -7.53
C GLU A 4 2.84 -4.71 -7.89
N GLU A 5 3.75 -5.66 -7.70
CA GLU A 5 3.48 -7.09 -7.88
C GLU A 5 2.58 -7.61 -6.76
N ALA A 6 2.86 -7.17 -5.52
CA ALA A 6 2.04 -7.49 -4.36
C ALA A 6 0.61 -6.98 -4.50
N LYS A 7 0.42 -5.72 -4.91
CA LYS A 7 -0.91 -5.15 -5.17
C LYS A 7 -1.73 -5.98 -6.17
N LYS A 8 -1.12 -6.40 -7.28
CA LYS A 8 -1.79 -7.23 -8.29
C LYS A 8 -2.19 -8.59 -7.72
N MET A 9 -1.29 -9.21 -6.96
CA MET A 9 -1.56 -10.51 -6.35
C MET A 9 -2.63 -10.42 -5.27
N ILE A 10 -2.58 -9.37 -4.43
CA ILE A 10 -3.60 -9.14 -3.41
C ILE A 10 -4.97 -8.95 -4.09
N ASN A 11 -5.08 -8.08 -5.10
CA ASN A 11 -6.34 -7.89 -5.84
C ASN A 11 -6.90 -9.20 -6.40
N TYR A 12 -6.05 -10.03 -7.02
CA TYR A 12 -6.46 -11.35 -7.48
C TYR A 12 -7.01 -12.23 -6.34
N LEU A 13 -6.34 -12.23 -5.18
CA LEU A 13 -6.78 -13.02 -4.02
C LEU A 13 -8.07 -12.49 -3.40
N LEU A 14 -8.29 -11.17 -3.40
CA LEU A 14 -9.54 -10.58 -2.94
C LEU A 14 -10.72 -11.05 -3.79
N ASP A 15 -10.57 -11.05 -5.13
CA ASP A 15 -11.60 -11.54 -6.05
C ASP A 15 -11.80 -13.06 -5.88
N ASN A 16 -10.72 -13.83 -5.77
CA ASN A 16 -10.79 -15.26 -5.52
C ASN A 16 -11.49 -15.60 -4.18
N ASN A 17 -11.27 -14.79 -3.14
CA ASN A 17 -11.95 -14.98 -1.85
C ASN A 17 -13.47 -14.84 -1.96
N LEU A 18 -13.99 -13.94 -2.81
CA LEU A 18 -15.43 -13.82 -3.06
C LEU A 18 -15.98 -15.08 -3.74
N ASP A 19 -15.21 -15.69 -4.63
CA ASP A 19 -15.60 -16.93 -5.31
C ASP A 19 -15.51 -18.15 -4.38
N LEU A 20 -14.52 -18.21 -3.50
CA LEU A 20 -14.41 -19.24 -2.47
C LEU A 20 -15.65 -19.26 -1.56
N VAL A 21 -16.10 -18.08 -1.10
CA VAL A 21 -17.30 -17.95 -0.25
C VAL A 21 -18.56 -18.45 -0.98
N LYS A 22 -18.74 -18.09 -2.25
CA LYS A 22 -19.88 -18.59 -3.06
C LYS A 22 -19.90 -20.11 -3.17
N ASN A 23 -18.72 -20.74 -3.10
CA ASN A 23 -18.56 -22.19 -3.13
C ASN A 23 -18.57 -22.84 -1.73
N GLY A 24 -18.91 -22.10 -0.67
CA GLY A 24 -18.94 -22.59 0.70
C GLY A 24 -17.57 -22.88 1.31
N GLN A 25 -16.50 -22.27 0.77
CA GLN A 25 -15.13 -22.43 1.25
C GLN A 25 -14.71 -21.22 2.09
N TYR A 26 -13.69 -21.41 2.94
CA TYR A 26 -13.12 -20.33 3.73
C TYR A 26 -12.24 -19.42 2.90
N LYS A 27 -12.24 -18.15 3.26
CA LYS A 27 -11.37 -17.12 2.65
C LYS A 27 -9.90 -17.35 3.05
N ILE A 28 -9.01 -16.93 2.18
CA ILE A 28 -7.57 -16.92 2.42
C ILE A 28 -7.22 -15.61 3.12
N ALA A 29 -6.64 -15.68 4.31
CA ALA A 29 -6.07 -14.53 4.98
C ALA A 29 -4.68 -14.21 4.38
N ILE A 30 -4.41 -12.92 4.15
CA ILE A 30 -3.22 -12.45 3.45
C ILE A 30 -2.26 -11.82 4.45
N GLY A 31 -1.02 -12.30 4.50
CA GLY A 31 0.06 -11.72 5.29
C GLY A 31 0.98 -10.85 4.43
N LEU A 32 1.36 -9.69 4.94
CA LEU A 32 2.34 -8.79 4.34
C LEU A 32 3.48 -8.57 5.32
N GLU A 33 4.63 -9.14 5.04
CA GLU A 33 5.83 -9.03 5.84
C GLU A 33 6.86 -8.12 5.16
N GLY A 34 7.67 -7.42 5.92
CA GLY A 34 8.76 -6.61 5.39
C GLY A 34 9.24 -5.56 6.37
N ALA A 35 10.30 -4.85 6.01
CA ALA A 35 10.92 -3.84 6.86
C ALA A 35 9.93 -2.75 7.32
N PRO A 36 10.14 -2.16 8.52
CA PRO A 36 9.29 -1.09 9.00
C PRO A 36 9.35 0.14 8.07
N GLY A 37 8.21 0.79 7.87
CA GLY A 37 8.13 2.03 7.11
C GLY A 37 8.13 1.89 5.58
N ILE A 38 8.14 0.66 5.01
CA ILE A 38 8.11 0.45 3.55
C ILE A 38 6.74 0.68 2.91
N GLY A 39 5.70 0.92 3.70
CA GLY A 39 4.37 1.24 3.19
C GLY A 39 3.35 0.12 3.23
N LYS A 40 3.54 -0.97 4.02
CA LYS A 40 2.59 -2.10 4.14
C LYS A 40 1.14 -1.66 4.37
N THR A 41 0.91 -0.83 5.38
CA THR A 41 -0.42 -0.28 5.70
C THR A 41 -0.96 0.62 4.58
N ALA A 42 -0.09 1.42 3.94
CA ALA A 42 -0.46 2.32 2.86
C ALA A 42 -0.95 1.56 1.62
N ILE A 43 -0.32 0.43 1.29
CA ILE A 43 -0.74 -0.43 0.17
C ILE A 43 -2.16 -0.93 0.35
N VAL A 44 -2.51 -1.40 1.55
CA VAL A 44 -3.86 -1.92 1.84
C VAL A 44 -4.90 -0.80 1.76
N LYS A 45 -4.56 0.39 2.27
CA LYS A 45 -5.43 1.57 2.16
C LYS A 45 -5.66 1.99 0.71
N GLU A 46 -4.59 2.08 -0.10
CA GLU A 46 -4.70 2.39 -1.53
C GLU A 46 -5.56 1.35 -2.28
N LEU A 47 -5.39 0.06 -1.97
CA LEU A 47 -6.20 -1.00 -2.56
C LEU A 47 -7.68 -0.86 -2.20
N ALA A 48 -7.99 -0.50 -0.97
CA ALA A 48 -9.37 -0.25 -0.56
C ALA A 48 -9.98 0.93 -1.33
N GLU A 49 -9.23 2.03 -1.48
CA GLU A 49 -9.65 3.20 -2.27
C GLU A 49 -9.86 2.85 -3.75
N GLU A 50 -8.94 2.09 -4.37
CA GLU A 50 -9.03 1.66 -5.77
C GLU A 50 -10.24 0.74 -6.04
N ARG A 51 -10.66 -0.05 -5.05
CA ARG A 51 -11.82 -0.96 -5.13
C ARG A 51 -13.13 -0.30 -4.70
N GLY A 52 -13.10 0.88 -4.10
CA GLY A 52 -14.25 1.49 -3.45
C GLY A 52 -14.70 0.72 -2.19
N ALA A 53 -13.81 -0.06 -1.60
CA ALA A 53 -14.04 -0.83 -0.38
C ALA A 53 -13.75 0.01 0.87
N LYS A 54 -14.41 -0.33 1.97
CA LYS A 54 -14.12 0.29 3.27
C LYS A 54 -12.80 -0.22 3.83
N PHE A 55 -11.96 0.68 4.29
CA PHE A 55 -10.73 0.35 5.00
C PHE A 55 -10.96 0.40 6.51
N VAL A 56 -10.73 -0.73 7.18
CA VAL A 56 -10.77 -0.83 8.65
C VAL A 56 -9.40 -1.28 9.13
N ARG A 57 -8.77 -0.47 9.98
CA ARG A 57 -7.47 -0.78 10.60
C ARG A 57 -7.64 -1.10 12.06
N VAL A 58 -7.12 -2.24 12.46
CA VAL A 58 -7.09 -2.70 13.86
C VAL A 58 -5.63 -2.90 14.25
N GLU A 59 -5.21 -2.26 15.32
CA GLU A 59 -3.86 -2.34 15.86
C GLU A 59 -3.88 -3.13 17.17
N LEU A 60 -3.49 -4.40 17.12
CA LEU A 60 -3.58 -5.30 18.28
C LEU A 60 -2.67 -4.87 19.43
N SER A 61 -1.56 -4.21 19.14
CA SER A 61 -0.62 -3.71 20.14
C SER A 61 -1.17 -2.55 20.98
N SER A 62 -2.25 -1.90 20.53
CA SER A 62 -2.94 -0.83 21.25
C SER A 62 -4.08 -1.31 22.15
N MET A 63 -4.44 -2.60 22.06
CA MET A 63 -5.48 -3.20 22.89
C MET A 63 -4.92 -3.55 24.26
N GLU A 64 -5.66 -3.20 25.31
CA GLU A 64 -5.24 -3.44 26.70
C GLU A 64 -5.74 -4.80 27.21
N GLU A 65 -6.98 -5.14 26.85
CA GLU A 65 -7.63 -6.36 27.28
C GLU A 65 -8.07 -7.22 26.09
N ILE A 66 -8.12 -8.53 26.32
CA ILE A 66 -8.59 -9.47 25.28
C ILE A 66 -10.03 -9.17 24.83
N GLY A 67 -10.83 -8.58 25.70
CA GLY A 67 -12.19 -8.14 25.40
C GLY A 67 -12.28 -7.08 24.31
N ASP A 68 -11.23 -6.28 24.12
CA ASP A 68 -11.16 -5.30 23.02
C ASP A 68 -11.14 -5.99 21.65
N LEU A 69 -10.54 -7.18 21.60
CA LEU A 69 -10.45 -7.98 20.37
C LEU A 69 -11.69 -8.86 20.16
N ILE A 70 -12.07 -9.63 21.16
CA ILE A 70 -13.09 -10.69 21.02
C ILE A 70 -14.49 -10.27 21.46
N GLY A 71 -14.61 -9.12 22.10
CA GLY A 71 -15.83 -8.64 22.73
C GLY A 71 -15.95 -9.01 24.20
N ILE A 72 -16.91 -8.41 24.87
CA ILE A 72 -17.21 -8.64 26.28
C ILE A 72 -18.22 -9.78 26.40
N PRO A 73 -18.02 -10.75 27.34
CA PRO A 73 -18.96 -11.82 27.54
C PRO A 73 -20.31 -11.29 28.02
N ILE A 74 -21.37 -11.72 27.40
CA ILE A 74 -22.75 -11.42 27.75
C ILE A 74 -23.53 -12.73 28.01
N LYS A 75 -24.49 -12.64 28.93
CA LYS A 75 -25.39 -13.73 29.21
C LYS A 75 -26.61 -13.63 28.31
N GLU A 76 -26.96 -14.73 27.64
CA GLU A 76 -28.13 -14.81 26.78
C GLU A 76 -29.10 -15.85 27.30
N PHE A 77 -30.39 -15.57 27.07
CA PHE A 77 -31.52 -16.42 27.44
C PHE A 77 -32.26 -16.83 26.18
N LEU A 78 -32.71 -18.08 26.15
CA LEU A 78 -33.53 -18.57 25.04
C LEU A 78 -34.97 -18.11 25.20
N MET A 79 -35.45 -17.35 24.25
CA MET A 79 -36.85 -16.95 24.14
C MET A 79 -37.55 -17.78 23.06
N ARG A 80 -38.79 -18.16 23.32
CA ARG A 80 -39.58 -19.00 22.43
C ARG A 80 -40.95 -18.40 22.20
N THR A 81 -41.42 -18.40 20.96
CA THR A 81 -42.80 -18.12 20.57
C THR A 81 -43.28 -19.19 19.61
N SER A 82 -44.60 -19.31 19.44
CA SER A 82 -45.19 -20.25 18.50
C SER A 82 -46.01 -19.49 17.46
N ILE A 83 -45.91 -19.92 16.21
CA ILE A 83 -46.72 -19.41 15.11
C ILE A 83 -47.60 -20.57 14.63
N PRO A 84 -48.93 -20.36 14.43
CA PRO A 84 -49.78 -21.35 13.78
C PRO A 84 -49.32 -21.57 12.33
N THR A 85 -49.12 -22.83 11.97
CA THR A 85 -48.82 -23.23 10.58
C THR A 85 -49.93 -24.16 10.08
N GLU A 86 -50.36 -23.94 8.83
CA GLU A 86 -51.21 -24.90 8.12
C GLU A 86 -50.28 -25.94 7.46
N SER A 87 -50.36 -27.18 7.94
CA SER A 87 -49.70 -28.32 7.31
C SER A 87 -50.75 -29.26 6.70
N GLU A 88 -50.36 -30.09 5.74
CA GLU A 88 -51.28 -31.06 5.08
C GLU A 88 -51.95 -32.03 6.05
N ASP A 89 -51.41 -32.18 7.27
CA ASP A 89 -51.93 -33.07 8.34
C ASP A 89 -52.75 -32.33 9.42
N GLY A 90 -53.04 -31.01 9.24
CA GLY A 90 -53.83 -30.20 10.18
C GLY A 90 -53.10 -28.98 10.73
N GLU A 91 -53.76 -28.23 11.63
CA GLU A 91 -53.16 -27.05 12.32
C GLU A 91 -51.98 -27.48 13.18
N GLY A 92 -50.78 -27.04 12.82
CA GLY A 92 -49.52 -27.23 13.56
C GLY A 92 -49.05 -25.93 14.22
N LEU A 93 -48.16 -26.08 15.20
CA LEU A 93 -47.46 -24.95 15.81
C LEU A 93 -45.97 -25.05 15.44
N GLU A 94 -45.45 -24.02 14.75
CA GLU A 94 -43.99 -23.86 14.55
C GLU A 94 -43.44 -23.01 15.70
N TYR A 95 -42.37 -23.49 16.33
CA TYR A 95 -41.69 -22.76 17.39
C TYR A 95 -40.53 -21.96 16.83
N ILE A 96 -40.58 -20.66 17.06
CA ILE A 96 -39.48 -19.76 16.77
C ILE A 96 -38.66 -19.56 18.05
N GLU A 97 -37.39 -19.86 17.99
CA GLU A 97 -36.48 -19.73 19.11
C GLU A 97 -35.44 -18.66 18.79
N THR A 98 -35.13 -17.79 19.74
CA THR A 98 -34.09 -16.76 19.63
C THR A 98 -33.37 -16.58 20.96
N TRP A 99 -32.06 -16.36 20.88
CA TRP A 99 -31.24 -16.04 22.04
C TRP A 99 -31.14 -14.53 22.19
N VAL A 100 -31.44 -14.01 23.36
CA VAL A 100 -31.45 -12.58 23.65
C VAL A 100 -30.61 -12.26 24.88
N SER A 101 -29.97 -11.12 24.91
CA SER A 101 -29.27 -10.64 26.09
C SER A 101 -30.27 -10.34 27.23
N GLU A 102 -29.79 -10.36 28.45
CA GLU A 102 -30.62 -10.09 29.65
C GLU A 102 -31.40 -8.77 29.53
N LYS A 103 -30.83 -7.75 28.92
CA LYS A 103 -31.46 -6.44 28.71
C LYS A 103 -32.65 -6.48 27.76
N MET A 104 -32.69 -7.44 26.83
CA MET A 104 -33.75 -7.57 25.82
C MET A 104 -34.88 -8.50 26.24
N VAL A 105 -34.74 -9.22 27.35
CA VAL A 105 -35.76 -10.22 27.81
C VAL A 105 -37.11 -9.58 27.97
N ASP A 106 -37.21 -8.45 28.67
CA ASP A 106 -38.49 -7.76 28.90
C ASP A 106 -39.16 -7.29 27.59
N GLU A 107 -38.38 -6.86 26.64
CA GLU A 107 -38.89 -6.44 25.33
C GLU A 107 -39.48 -7.63 24.58
N TYR A 108 -38.79 -8.76 24.55
CA TYR A 108 -39.26 -9.99 23.91
C TYR A 108 -40.48 -10.58 24.60
N LEU A 109 -40.57 -10.47 25.94
CA LEU A 109 -41.79 -10.84 26.68
C LEU A 109 -42.98 -9.99 26.22
N ASN A 110 -42.80 -8.69 26.02
CA ASN A 110 -43.83 -7.79 25.51
C ASN A 110 -44.24 -8.09 24.06
N LEU A 111 -43.33 -8.68 23.25
CA LEU A 111 -43.62 -9.13 21.89
C LEU A 111 -44.31 -10.51 21.84
N GLY A 112 -44.65 -11.10 22.98
CA GLY A 112 -45.36 -12.39 23.06
C GLY A 112 -44.45 -13.61 23.08
N TYR A 113 -43.15 -13.45 23.26
CA TYR A 113 -42.23 -14.55 23.51
C TYR A 113 -42.33 -14.99 24.97
N SER A 114 -41.98 -16.23 25.23
CA SER A 114 -41.87 -16.80 26.58
C SER A 114 -40.41 -17.20 26.83
N LEU A 115 -39.95 -17.06 28.08
CA LEU A 115 -38.65 -17.55 28.51
C LEU A 115 -38.66 -19.08 28.60
N CYS A 116 -37.70 -19.74 27.95
CA CYS A 116 -37.50 -21.17 28.10
C CYS A 116 -36.94 -21.49 29.50
N ARG A 117 -37.79 -21.93 30.41
CA ARG A 117 -37.42 -22.19 31.82
C ARG A 117 -36.52 -23.43 31.98
N ASP A 118 -36.63 -24.37 31.05
CA ASP A 118 -35.88 -25.64 31.07
C ASP A 118 -34.52 -25.50 30.36
N CYS A 119 -34.27 -24.36 29.76
CA CYS A 119 -33.03 -24.09 29.04
C CYS A 119 -32.03 -23.31 29.89
N GLN A 120 -30.80 -23.78 29.94
CA GLN A 120 -29.71 -23.05 30.61
C GLN A 120 -29.33 -21.81 29.81
N PRO A 121 -29.08 -20.67 30.47
CA PRO A 121 -28.52 -19.53 29.82
C PRO A 121 -27.15 -19.87 29.21
N ARG A 122 -26.84 -19.27 28.07
CA ARG A 122 -25.52 -19.42 27.43
C ARG A 122 -24.68 -18.14 27.55
N MET A 123 -23.40 -18.30 27.39
CA MET A 123 -22.47 -17.18 27.23
C MET A 123 -22.28 -16.88 25.73
N SER A 124 -22.40 -15.64 25.38
CA SER A 124 -22.06 -15.09 24.07
C SER A 124 -21.08 -13.93 24.24
N TYR A 125 -20.61 -13.33 23.17
CA TYR A 125 -19.75 -12.16 23.19
C TYR A 125 -20.40 -11.02 22.42
N ALA A 126 -20.43 -9.83 23.02
CA ALA A 126 -20.82 -8.62 22.31
C ALA A 126 -19.82 -8.35 21.18
N ILE A 127 -20.33 -8.06 20.00
CA ILE A 127 -19.49 -7.82 18.82
C ILE A 127 -18.65 -6.56 19.05
N PRO A 128 -17.31 -6.61 18.91
CA PRO A 128 -16.47 -5.43 19.02
C PRO A 128 -16.81 -4.37 17.97
N SER A 129 -16.60 -3.10 18.30
CA SER A 129 -16.95 -1.96 17.43
C SER A 129 -16.15 -1.91 16.11
N TRP A 130 -14.99 -2.55 16.06
CA TRP A 130 -14.15 -2.62 14.85
C TRP A 130 -14.66 -3.65 13.83
N VAL A 131 -15.53 -4.59 14.22
CA VAL A 131 -16.08 -5.61 13.33
C VAL A 131 -17.10 -4.96 12.39
N PRO A 132 -16.94 -5.11 11.06
CA PRO A 132 -17.92 -4.61 10.09
C PRO A 132 -19.30 -5.23 10.30
N GLN A 133 -20.36 -4.44 10.17
CA GLN A 133 -21.73 -4.88 10.40
C GLN A 133 -22.56 -5.00 9.11
N ASP A 134 -22.22 -4.24 8.06
CA ASP A 134 -22.95 -4.29 6.79
C ASP A 134 -22.48 -5.48 5.94
N PRO A 135 -23.34 -6.48 5.68
CA PRO A 135 -22.97 -7.65 4.88
C PRO A 135 -22.79 -7.32 3.39
N ASN A 136 -23.29 -6.17 2.93
CA ASN A 136 -23.20 -5.76 1.51
C ASN A 136 -21.96 -4.92 1.22
N GLU A 137 -21.34 -4.33 2.22
CA GLU A 137 -20.14 -3.48 2.08
C GLU A 137 -18.89 -4.36 1.94
N GLU A 138 -18.09 -4.15 0.88
CA GLU A 138 -16.76 -4.76 0.78
C GLU A 138 -15.81 -4.07 1.76
N VAL A 139 -15.13 -4.85 2.59
CA VAL A 139 -14.24 -4.33 3.62
C VAL A 139 -12.87 -4.99 3.54
N LEU A 140 -11.82 -4.17 3.49
CA LEU A 140 -10.46 -4.60 3.74
C LEU A 140 -10.14 -4.36 5.22
N LEU A 141 -10.15 -5.43 6.01
CA LEU A 141 -9.84 -5.42 7.43
C LEU A 141 -8.37 -5.72 7.63
N LEU A 142 -7.63 -4.73 8.09
CA LEU A 142 -6.20 -4.82 8.34
C LEU A 142 -5.92 -5.00 9.84
N LEU A 143 -5.30 -6.13 10.22
CA LEU A 143 -4.63 -6.29 11.49
C LEU A 143 -3.18 -5.81 11.36
N ASP A 144 -2.94 -4.58 11.78
CA ASP A 144 -1.66 -3.90 11.54
C ASP A 144 -0.65 -4.23 12.64
N ASP A 145 0.61 -4.52 12.22
CA ASP A 145 1.73 -4.89 13.11
C ASP A 145 1.36 -6.00 14.12
N TYR A 146 0.59 -7.02 13.68
CA TYR A 146 -0.01 -8.01 14.58
C TYR A 146 1.01 -8.82 15.40
N THR A 147 2.24 -9.00 14.89
CA THR A 147 3.33 -9.69 15.60
C THR A 147 3.90 -8.92 16.79
N ARG A 148 3.49 -7.66 17.00
CA ARG A 148 3.80 -6.90 18.23
C ARG A 148 2.84 -7.14 19.37
N ALA A 149 1.75 -7.84 19.12
CA ALA A 149 0.79 -8.23 20.15
C ALA A 149 1.36 -9.34 21.05
N THR A 150 0.78 -9.48 22.23
CA THR A 150 1.15 -10.58 23.13
C THR A 150 0.68 -11.93 22.57
N ASN A 151 1.26 -13.02 23.06
CA ASN A 151 0.88 -14.38 22.66
C ASN A 151 -0.63 -14.67 22.86
N LEU A 152 -1.27 -14.05 23.85
CA LEU A 152 -2.69 -14.20 24.08
C LEU A 152 -3.53 -13.69 22.91
N PHE A 153 -3.20 -12.48 22.41
CA PHE A 153 -3.86 -11.92 21.24
C PHE A 153 -3.57 -12.73 19.99
N MET A 154 -2.32 -13.17 19.83
CA MET A 154 -1.89 -14.00 18.70
C MET A 154 -2.68 -15.32 18.63
N GLN A 155 -2.93 -15.97 19.78
CA GLN A 155 -3.75 -17.17 19.84
C GLN A 155 -5.22 -16.87 19.55
N ALA A 156 -5.75 -15.77 20.09
CA ALA A 156 -7.15 -15.39 19.90
C ALA A 156 -7.52 -15.12 18.44
N ILE A 157 -6.61 -14.56 17.65
CA ILE A 157 -6.88 -14.29 16.23
C ILE A 157 -6.81 -15.52 15.31
N MET A 158 -6.36 -16.68 15.80
CA MET A 158 -6.21 -17.87 14.95
C MET A 158 -7.51 -18.35 14.34
N SER A 159 -8.61 -18.35 15.11
CA SER A 159 -9.94 -18.69 14.60
C SER A 159 -10.42 -17.67 13.56
N LEU A 160 -10.18 -16.39 13.82
CA LEU A 160 -10.52 -15.30 12.92
C LEU A 160 -9.74 -15.40 11.57
N ILE A 161 -8.44 -15.72 11.63
CA ILE A 161 -7.60 -15.91 10.44
C ILE A 161 -8.10 -17.10 9.61
N GLN A 162 -8.42 -18.22 10.24
CA GLN A 162 -8.75 -19.46 9.55
C GLN A 162 -10.19 -19.50 9.05
N PHE A 163 -11.14 -19.04 9.86
CA PHE A 163 -12.56 -19.20 9.61
C PHE A 163 -13.33 -17.88 9.42
N GLY A 164 -12.72 -16.76 9.74
CA GLY A 164 -13.39 -15.44 9.74
C GLY A 164 -14.41 -15.29 10.87
N GLU A 165 -14.31 -16.09 11.93
CA GLU A 165 -15.28 -16.10 13.02
C GLU A 165 -14.60 -16.22 14.39
N TYR A 166 -15.34 -15.84 15.42
CA TYR A 166 -14.96 -16.03 16.81
C TYR A 166 -16.19 -16.40 17.64
N ILE A 167 -16.15 -17.50 18.34
CA ILE A 167 -17.18 -18.11 19.20
C ILE A 167 -18.64 -17.79 18.84
N SER A 168 -19.09 -16.53 18.98
CA SER A 168 -20.49 -16.11 18.83
C SER A 168 -20.74 -15.09 17.71
N TRP A 169 -19.70 -14.67 16.99
CA TRP A 169 -19.84 -13.76 15.87
C TRP A 169 -18.87 -14.10 14.73
N LYS A 170 -19.20 -13.65 13.54
CA LYS A 170 -18.39 -13.85 12.34
C LYS A 170 -18.29 -12.58 11.51
N LEU A 171 -17.21 -12.47 10.74
CA LEU A 171 -17.03 -11.39 9.78
C LEU A 171 -18.02 -11.54 8.62
N PRO A 172 -18.58 -10.45 8.10
CA PRO A 172 -19.37 -10.47 6.87
C PRO A 172 -18.61 -11.13 5.71
N GLU A 173 -19.36 -11.71 4.78
CA GLU A 173 -18.78 -12.46 3.65
C GLU A 173 -17.88 -11.60 2.76
N LYS A 174 -18.15 -10.31 2.63
CA LYS A 174 -17.34 -9.38 1.84
C LYS A 174 -16.19 -8.73 2.63
N THR A 175 -15.88 -9.21 3.83
CA THR A 175 -14.73 -8.74 4.61
C THR A 175 -13.50 -9.57 4.29
N HIS A 176 -12.44 -8.95 3.84
CA HIS A 176 -11.14 -9.57 3.56
C HIS A 176 -10.16 -9.27 4.68
N LEU A 177 -9.54 -10.29 5.23
CA LEU A 177 -8.59 -10.16 6.32
C LEU A 177 -7.16 -10.07 5.76
N ILE A 178 -6.48 -8.98 6.10
CA ILE A 178 -5.08 -8.73 5.74
C ILE A 178 -4.31 -8.45 7.02
N LEU A 179 -3.12 -9.01 7.15
CA LEU A 179 -2.26 -8.84 8.33
C LEU A 179 -0.92 -8.25 7.90
N THR A 180 -0.37 -7.35 8.70
CA THR A 180 1.00 -6.86 8.48
C THR A 180 1.90 -7.25 9.63
N SER A 181 3.13 -7.64 9.30
CA SER A 181 4.19 -7.94 10.26
C SER A 181 5.48 -7.26 9.86
N ASN A 182 6.34 -7.03 10.82
CA ASN A 182 7.72 -6.63 10.59
C ASN A 182 8.60 -7.89 10.58
N GLU A 183 9.71 -7.81 9.86
CA GLU A 183 10.74 -8.85 9.89
C GLU A 183 11.35 -8.96 11.28
N ASP A 184 11.61 -10.18 11.70
CA ASP A 184 12.39 -10.44 12.91
C ASP A 184 13.89 -10.33 12.58
N ASN A 185 14.41 -9.13 12.72
CA ASN A 185 15.85 -8.85 12.54
C ASN A 185 16.59 -8.74 13.89
N GLY A 186 15.93 -9.15 15.00
CA GLY A 186 16.49 -9.08 16.35
C GLY A 186 16.57 -7.66 16.95
N SER A 187 16.24 -6.62 16.19
CA SER A 187 16.24 -5.23 16.66
C SER A 187 14.89 -4.77 17.23
N MET A 188 13.83 -5.57 17.03
CA MET A 188 12.48 -5.25 17.45
C MET A 188 11.88 -6.37 18.31
N ASN A 189 11.01 -5.99 19.26
CA ASN A 189 10.20 -6.95 19.99
C ASN A 189 9.10 -7.46 19.05
N VAL A 190 9.39 -8.53 18.32
CA VAL A 190 8.45 -9.23 17.46
C VAL A 190 8.22 -10.61 18.04
N THR A 191 6.97 -10.99 18.24
CA THR A 191 6.62 -12.35 18.63
C THR A 191 6.80 -13.27 17.43
N SER A 192 7.71 -14.24 17.52
CA SER A 192 7.92 -15.21 16.46
C SER A 192 6.66 -16.07 16.26
N LEU A 193 6.28 -16.27 15.00
CA LEU A 193 5.16 -17.13 14.64
C LEU A 193 5.58 -18.59 14.66
N ASP A 194 4.78 -19.44 15.29
CA ASP A 194 4.93 -20.87 15.16
C ASP A 194 4.48 -21.38 13.77
N SER A 195 4.83 -22.62 13.44
CA SER A 195 4.48 -23.23 12.15
C SER A 195 2.98 -23.33 11.91
N ALA A 196 2.18 -23.48 12.97
CA ALA A 196 0.72 -23.56 12.86
C ALA A 196 0.11 -22.19 12.55
N GLN A 197 0.67 -21.12 13.08
CA GLN A 197 0.28 -19.74 12.77
C GLN A 197 0.66 -19.38 11.32
N GLN A 198 1.89 -19.69 10.91
CA GLN A 198 2.37 -19.43 9.55
C GLN A 198 1.55 -20.17 8.49
N SER A 199 1.12 -21.41 8.76
CA SER A 199 0.35 -22.21 7.80
C SER A 199 -1.06 -21.69 7.50
N ARG A 200 -1.58 -20.75 8.30
CA ARG A 200 -2.91 -20.15 8.13
C ARG A 200 -2.92 -18.88 7.29
N LEU A 201 -1.74 -18.37 6.92
CA LEU A 201 -1.58 -17.13 6.19
C LEU A 201 -0.91 -17.40 4.85
N LEU A 202 -1.37 -16.72 3.82
CA LEU A 202 -0.63 -16.60 2.58
C LEU A 202 0.27 -15.38 2.67
N ASN A 203 1.54 -15.58 3.04
CA ASN A 203 2.49 -14.53 3.33
C ASN A 203 3.21 -14.04 2.08
N PHE A 204 3.29 -12.72 1.91
CA PHE A 204 4.11 -12.04 0.92
C PHE A 204 5.19 -11.22 1.61
N HIS A 205 6.44 -11.49 1.27
CA HIS A 205 7.56 -10.67 1.70
C HIS A 205 7.73 -9.48 0.74
N LEU A 206 7.68 -8.26 1.29
CA LEU A 206 7.77 -7.02 0.56
C LEU A 206 9.18 -6.43 0.67
N ASP A 207 9.80 -6.21 -0.49
CA ASP A 207 11.10 -5.57 -0.59
C ASP A 207 10.95 -4.06 -0.84
N PHE A 208 11.75 -3.26 -0.15
CA PHE A 208 11.83 -1.83 -0.46
C PHE A 208 12.43 -1.62 -1.86
N ASN A 209 11.79 -0.75 -2.64
CA ASN A 209 12.28 -0.37 -3.95
C ASN A 209 12.20 1.16 -4.12
N TYR A 210 13.34 1.83 -4.13
CA TYR A 210 13.44 3.28 -4.22
C TYR A 210 12.82 3.86 -5.48
N GLU A 211 12.85 3.14 -6.63
CA GLU A 211 12.21 3.59 -7.86
C GLU A 211 10.69 3.67 -7.73
N GLN A 212 10.07 2.63 -7.12
CA GLN A 212 8.64 2.60 -6.86
C GLN A 212 8.24 3.63 -5.80
N TYR A 213 9.10 3.82 -4.81
CA TYR A 213 8.90 4.84 -3.80
C TYR A 213 8.97 6.25 -4.42
N GLY A 214 9.90 6.50 -5.33
CA GLY A 214 9.97 7.75 -6.09
C GLY A 214 8.70 8.02 -6.90
N LYS A 215 8.12 7.00 -7.55
CA LYS A 215 6.82 7.11 -8.24
C LYS A 215 5.68 7.49 -7.29
N TRP A 216 5.68 6.89 -6.11
CA TRP A 216 4.68 7.21 -5.08
C TRP A 216 4.85 8.66 -4.60
N MET A 217 6.08 9.11 -4.37
CA MET A 217 6.38 10.50 -4.00
C MET A 217 5.90 11.50 -5.07
N ASP A 218 6.10 11.19 -6.36
CA ASP A 218 5.61 11.99 -7.49
C ASP A 218 4.06 12.06 -7.48
N ARG A 219 3.36 10.93 -7.25
CA ARG A 219 1.89 10.89 -7.12
C ARG A 219 1.37 11.73 -5.96
N CYS A 220 2.12 11.78 -4.86
CA CYS A 220 1.79 12.58 -3.68
C CYS A 220 2.18 14.06 -3.83
N ASN A 221 2.70 14.48 -4.97
CA ASN A 221 3.16 15.85 -5.24
C ASN A 221 4.20 16.35 -4.21
N LEU A 222 5.09 15.46 -3.74
CA LEU A 222 6.19 15.86 -2.89
C LEU A 222 7.20 16.68 -3.69
N LYS A 223 8.02 17.50 -2.98
CA LYS A 223 9.00 18.36 -3.64
C LYS A 223 9.95 17.59 -4.52
N SER A 224 10.12 18.09 -5.75
CA SER A 224 11.01 17.49 -6.75
C SER A 224 12.46 17.40 -6.29
N GLU A 225 12.91 18.34 -5.47
CA GLU A 225 14.26 18.33 -4.89
C GLU A 225 14.47 17.10 -3.99
N ALA A 226 13.49 16.80 -3.15
CA ALA A 226 13.57 15.59 -2.30
C ALA A 226 13.54 14.31 -3.15
N ILE A 227 12.69 14.26 -4.19
CA ILE A 227 12.61 13.10 -5.08
C ILE A 227 13.93 12.93 -5.85
N ASN A 228 14.46 13.99 -6.43
CA ASN A 228 15.73 13.96 -7.17
C ASN A 228 16.90 13.53 -6.28
N PHE A 229 16.98 14.07 -5.06
CA PHE A 229 18.02 13.70 -4.11
C PHE A 229 17.96 12.21 -3.76
N MET A 230 16.78 11.69 -3.45
CA MET A 230 16.60 10.28 -3.12
C MET A 230 16.96 9.36 -4.30
N LEU A 231 16.57 9.74 -5.52
CA LEU A 231 16.87 8.93 -6.71
C LEU A 231 18.37 8.96 -7.09
N LEU A 232 19.08 10.06 -6.77
CA LEU A 232 20.52 10.18 -6.96
C LEU A 232 21.32 9.47 -5.88
N HIS A 233 20.78 9.36 -4.67
CA HIS A 233 21.43 8.82 -3.49
C HIS A 233 20.61 7.71 -2.83
N PRO A 234 20.27 6.60 -3.54
CA PRO A 234 19.49 5.51 -2.96
C PRO A 234 20.20 4.83 -1.77
N GLU A 235 21.53 4.92 -1.70
CA GLU A 235 22.36 4.40 -0.62
C GLU A 235 22.09 5.04 0.75
N ILE A 236 21.33 6.15 0.80
CA ILE A 236 20.94 6.75 2.09
C ILE A 236 20.08 5.80 2.93
N PHE A 237 19.32 4.91 2.29
CA PHE A 237 18.48 3.94 2.99
C PHE A 237 19.27 2.81 3.66
N ASP A 238 20.55 2.64 3.30
CA ASP A 238 21.45 1.64 3.87
C ASP A 238 22.24 2.19 5.07
N GLN A 239 22.11 3.49 5.40
CA GLN A 239 22.91 4.12 6.46
C GLN A 239 22.49 3.69 7.88
N SER A 240 21.21 3.51 8.13
CA SER A 240 20.70 3.02 9.40
C SER A 240 19.23 2.58 9.29
N ASP A 241 18.76 1.75 10.22
CA ASP A 241 17.35 1.31 10.33
C ASP A 241 16.37 2.49 10.49
N ARG A 242 16.86 3.63 10.95
CA ARG A 242 16.07 4.85 11.13
C ARG A 242 15.79 5.56 9.79
N VAL A 243 16.60 5.29 8.76
CA VAL A 243 16.43 5.86 7.41
C VAL A 243 15.57 4.91 6.57
N ASN A 244 14.30 5.20 6.47
CA ASN A 244 13.33 4.40 5.72
C ASN A 244 12.31 5.31 5.01
N ALA A 245 11.42 4.75 4.20
CA ALA A 245 10.47 5.54 3.42
C ALA A 245 9.56 6.43 4.31
N ARG A 246 9.19 6.00 5.51
CA ARG A 246 8.38 6.80 6.44
C ARG A 246 9.15 8.04 6.92
N THR A 247 10.37 7.88 7.41
CA THR A 247 11.18 8.98 7.91
C THR A 247 11.63 9.90 6.78
N TYR A 248 11.89 9.35 5.58
CA TYR A 248 12.19 10.15 4.41
C TYR A 248 10.97 10.94 3.91
N THR A 249 9.77 10.37 3.93
CA THR A 249 8.52 11.10 3.65
C THR A 249 8.31 12.23 4.65
N MET A 250 8.59 12.00 5.93
CA MET A 250 8.51 13.03 6.97
C MET A 250 9.50 14.17 6.70
N PHE A 251 10.73 13.86 6.31
CA PHE A 251 11.72 14.85 5.88
C PHE A 251 11.25 15.65 4.67
N ALA A 252 10.81 14.98 3.60
CA ALA A 252 10.30 15.61 2.39
C ALA A 252 9.11 16.55 2.65
N ASN A 253 8.18 16.14 3.52
CA ASN A 253 7.07 16.98 3.94
C ASN A 253 7.54 18.18 4.78
N ALA A 254 8.47 17.98 5.70
CA ALA A 254 8.99 19.05 6.55
C ALA A 254 9.69 20.16 5.74
N ILE A 255 10.43 19.79 4.68
CA ILE A 255 11.08 20.78 3.80
C ILE A 255 10.14 21.36 2.75
N SER A 256 8.92 20.85 2.60
CA SER A 256 7.96 21.32 1.58
C SER A 256 7.56 22.77 1.77
N GLY A 257 7.56 23.29 3.00
CA GLY A 257 7.23 24.67 3.32
C GLY A 257 8.26 25.71 2.89
N PHE A 258 9.50 25.31 2.60
CA PHE A 258 10.54 26.24 2.14
C PHE A 258 10.28 26.70 0.70
N LYS A 259 10.14 28.01 0.48
CA LYS A 259 9.94 28.58 -0.88
C LYS A 259 11.20 28.52 -1.74
N SER A 260 12.37 28.56 -1.12
CA SER A 260 13.68 28.57 -1.80
C SER A 260 14.73 27.95 -0.88
N PHE A 261 15.70 27.29 -1.45
CA PHE A 261 16.84 26.69 -0.75
C PHE A 261 18.12 27.55 -0.85
N ASN A 262 18.02 28.81 -1.28
CA ASN A 262 19.19 29.68 -1.54
C ASN A 262 19.63 30.49 -0.30
N ASN A 263 18.95 30.36 0.84
CA ASN A 263 19.24 31.10 2.07
C ASN A 263 19.97 30.19 3.06
N ILE A 264 21.01 30.71 3.72
CA ILE A 264 21.82 29.99 4.73
C ILE A 264 20.92 29.50 5.88
N GLU A 265 20.01 30.33 6.40
CA GLU A 265 19.06 29.94 7.45
C GLU A 265 18.18 28.73 7.07
N THR A 266 17.79 28.65 5.78
CA THR A 266 17.03 27.53 5.24
C THR A 266 17.89 26.25 5.21
N LEU A 267 19.15 26.36 4.81
CA LEU A 267 20.09 25.24 4.74
C LEU A 267 20.42 24.68 6.13
N ASP A 268 20.64 25.57 7.11
CA ASP A 268 20.85 25.17 8.51
C ASP A 268 19.59 24.48 9.07
N SER A 269 18.39 24.98 8.74
CA SER A 269 17.13 24.38 9.14
C SER A 269 16.94 22.97 8.52
N ILE A 270 17.39 22.76 7.28
CA ILE A 270 17.32 21.44 6.61
C ILE A 270 18.18 20.42 7.34
N ASP A 271 19.41 20.79 7.77
CA ASP A 271 20.27 19.89 8.51
C ASP A 271 19.65 19.50 9.87
N LEU A 272 19.06 20.47 10.58
CA LEU A 272 18.33 20.22 11.83
C LEU A 272 17.11 19.30 11.62
N ILE A 273 16.33 19.52 10.56
CA ILE A 273 15.18 18.66 10.21
C ILE A 273 15.66 17.25 9.89
N ALA A 274 16.73 17.12 9.10
CA ALA A 274 17.31 15.82 8.76
C ALA A 274 17.78 15.05 10.02
N LYS A 275 18.46 15.71 10.94
CA LYS A 275 18.84 15.14 12.24
C LYS A 275 17.63 14.71 13.06
N GLY A 276 16.55 15.50 13.06
CA GLY A 276 15.30 15.13 13.71
C GLY A 276 14.65 13.88 13.13
N CYS A 277 14.66 13.75 11.79
CA CYS A 277 14.09 12.61 11.10
C CYS A 277 14.95 11.34 11.16
N PHE A 278 16.25 11.47 10.92
CA PHE A 278 17.14 10.34 10.67
C PHE A 278 18.10 10.03 11.82
N GLY A 279 18.27 10.94 12.78
CA GLY A 279 19.19 10.83 13.91
C GLY A 279 20.38 11.78 13.78
N ASN A 280 21.03 12.03 14.91
CA ASN A 280 22.13 13.01 14.99
C ASN A 280 23.40 12.58 14.23
N ASP A 281 23.61 11.27 14.07
CA ASP A 281 24.81 10.72 13.42
C ASP A 281 24.66 10.62 11.88
N THR A 282 23.56 11.12 11.32
CA THR A 282 23.31 11.07 9.87
C THR A 282 24.05 12.16 9.13
N THR A 283 24.51 11.83 7.92
CA THR A 283 25.10 12.78 6.96
C THR A 283 24.10 13.27 5.91
N ILE A 284 22.83 12.81 5.98
CA ILE A 284 21.82 13.08 4.95
C ILE A 284 21.54 14.57 4.79
N GLY A 285 21.45 15.32 5.91
CA GLY A 285 21.27 16.78 5.86
C GLY A 285 22.38 17.47 5.10
N ALA A 286 23.64 17.17 5.42
CA ALA A 286 24.80 17.75 4.75
C ALA A 286 24.88 17.35 3.28
N LEU A 287 24.53 16.09 2.94
CA LEU A 287 24.47 15.61 1.56
C LEU A 287 23.37 16.34 0.78
N PHE A 288 22.19 16.55 1.38
CA PHE A 288 21.11 17.29 0.74
C PHE A 288 21.48 18.76 0.51
N VAL A 289 22.11 19.41 1.49
CA VAL A 289 22.62 20.78 1.34
C VAL A 289 23.65 20.85 0.20
N THR A 290 24.59 19.90 0.12
CA THR A 290 25.57 19.81 -0.95
C THR A 290 24.90 19.59 -2.33
N PHE A 291 23.87 18.75 -2.37
CA PHE A 291 23.05 18.53 -3.57
C PHE A 291 22.41 19.84 -4.06
N ILE A 292 21.82 20.62 -3.16
CA ILE A 292 21.24 21.95 -3.50
C ILE A 292 22.32 22.92 -3.96
N HIS A 293 23.45 23.03 -3.27
CA HIS A 293 24.57 23.90 -3.67
C HIS A 293 25.13 23.59 -5.06
N ASN A 294 25.12 22.31 -5.46
CA ASN A 294 25.54 21.90 -6.81
C ASN A 294 24.49 22.18 -7.89
N ASN A 295 23.38 22.86 -7.55
CA ASN A 295 22.23 23.13 -8.43
C ASN A 295 21.60 21.85 -9.03
N LEU A 296 21.71 20.72 -8.37
CA LEU A 296 21.08 19.46 -8.77
C LEU A 296 19.57 19.43 -8.43
N ASP A 297 19.10 20.40 -7.66
CA ASP A 297 17.69 20.69 -7.42
C ASP A 297 16.97 21.21 -8.68
N LYS A 298 17.70 21.83 -9.60
CA LYS A 298 17.16 22.44 -10.84
C LYS A 298 17.08 21.49 -12.02
N LEU A 299 17.06 20.18 -11.75
CA LEU A 299 16.87 19.21 -12.82
C LEU A 299 15.51 19.41 -13.49
N MET A 300 15.53 19.32 -14.81
CA MET A 300 14.32 19.45 -15.63
C MET A 300 13.24 18.47 -15.19
N SER A 301 12.00 18.94 -15.05
CA SER A 301 10.86 18.09 -14.75
C SER A 301 10.47 17.23 -15.94
N ALA A 302 9.73 16.13 -15.67
CA ALA A 302 9.20 15.28 -16.75
C ALA A 302 8.20 16.04 -17.65
N GLU A 303 7.43 16.97 -17.08
CA GLU A 303 6.50 17.81 -17.84
C GLU A 303 7.24 18.76 -18.76
N GLU A 304 8.27 19.45 -18.27
CA GLU A 304 9.13 20.30 -19.11
C GLU A 304 9.80 19.51 -20.23
N MET A 305 10.24 18.28 -19.97
CA MET A 305 10.78 17.40 -20.99
C MET A 305 9.79 17.05 -22.09
N LEU A 306 8.49 16.94 -21.76
CA LEU A 306 7.43 16.55 -22.71
C LEU A 306 6.78 17.72 -23.43
N ASP A 307 6.57 18.84 -22.76
CA ASP A 307 5.75 19.95 -23.26
C ASP A 307 6.53 21.07 -23.97
N GLY A 308 7.84 21.18 -23.72
CA GLY A 308 8.69 22.19 -24.33
C GLY A 308 8.94 21.99 -25.84
N ASP A 309 9.41 23.05 -26.53
CA ASP A 309 9.98 22.89 -27.89
C ASP A 309 11.21 22.00 -27.86
N TRP A 310 11.42 21.19 -28.93
CA TRP A 310 12.52 20.23 -28.93
C TRP A 310 13.90 20.87 -28.86
N ALA A 311 14.10 22.01 -29.59
CA ALA A 311 15.36 22.68 -29.60
C ALA A 311 15.79 23.17 -28.21
N ASP A 312 14.85 23.79 -27.47
CA ASP A 312 15.08 24.28 -26.12
C ASP A 312 15.22 23.12 -25.12
N THR A 313 14.33 22.10 -25.26
CA THR A 313 14.34 20.92 -24.41
C THR A 313 15.65 20.14 -24.53
N SER A 314 16.11 19.89 -25.76
CA SER A 314 17.35 19.14 -25.98
C SER A 314 18.57 19.88 -25.42
N LYS A 315 18.60 21.21 -25.54
CA LYS A 315 19.65 22.04 -24.96
C LYS A 315 19.66 21.95 -23.44
N LYS A 316 18.50 22.08 -22.79
CA LYS A 316 18.36 21.97 -21.34
C LYS A 316 18.71 20.58 -20.83
N ILE A 317 18.29 19.50 -21.51
CA ILE A 317 18.68 18.13 -21.14
C ILE A 317 20.21 18.03 -21.21
N LYS A 318 20.83 18.50 -22.28
CA LYS A 318 22.28 18.48 -22.44
C LYS A 318 23.00 19.26 -21.34
N GLU A 319 22.51 20.44 -20.98
CA GLU A 319 23.03 21.24 -19.87
C GLU A 319 22.92 20.52 -18.53
N ASN A 320 21.84 19.76 -18.29
CA ASN A 320 21.65 18.95 -17.07
C ASN A 320 22.62 17.76 -17.03
N VAL A 321 22.79 17.04 -18.15
CA VAL A 321 23.61 15.82 -18.19
C VAL A 321 25.07 16.05 -18.47
N THR A 322 25.49 17.30 -18.66
CA THR A 322 26.89 17.64 -18.92
C THR A 322 27.35 18.74 -17.96
N LYS A 323 28.38 18.48 -17.15
CA LYS A 323 29.00 19.44 -16.25
C LYS A 323 30.51 19.46 -16.53
N ASP A 324 31.08 20.65 -16.74
CA ASP A 324 32.52 20.85 -17.02
C ASP A 324 33.04 19.96 -18.17
N GLY A 325 32.20 19.74 -19.19
CA GLY A 325 32.52 18.91 -20.36
C GLY A 325 32.43 17.39 -20.12
N GLN A 326 32.08 16.94 -18.89
CA GLN A 326 31.91 15.54 -18.56
C GLN A 326 30.43 15.14 -18.52
N TYR A 327 30.11 13.96 -19.07
CA TYR A 327 28.78 13.42 -19.06
C TYR A 327 28.44 12.83 -17.69
N ARG A 328 27.27 13.22 -17.12
CA ARG A 328 26.74 12.81 -15.83
C ARG A 328 25.69 11.71 -16.02
N ALA A 329 26.14 10.46 -16.07
CA ALA A 329 25.27 9.29 -16.24
C ALA A 329 24.25 9.15 -15.09
N ASP A 330 24.60 9.54 -13.87
CA ASP A 330 23.75 9.57 -12.71
C ASP A 330 22.53 10.49 -12.92
N ILE A 331 22.76 11.72 -13.38
CA ILE A 331 21.68 12.69 -13.67
C ILE A 331 20.82 12.20 -14.84
N ALA A 332 21.45 11.71 -15.91
CA ALA A 332 20.73 11.16 -17.07
C ALA A 332 19.80 10.00 -16.66
N SER A 333 20.25 9.15 -15.76
CA SER A 333 19.43 8.05 -15.20
C SER A 333 18.21 8.57 -14.44
N VAL A 334 18.38 9.58 -13.57
CA VAL A 334 17.28 10.20 -12.81
C VAL A 334 16.25 10.86 -13.74
N LEU A 335 16.73 11.66 -14.73
CA LEU A 335 15.82 12.28 -15.70
C LEU A 335 15.03 11.24 -16.50
N THR A 336 15.69 10.17 -16.94
CA THR A 336 15.03 9.06 -17.64
C THR A 336 14.00 8.37 -16.75
N MET A 337 14.34 8.11 -15.50
CA MET A 337 13.44 7.46 -14.54
C MET A 337 12.20 8.32 -14.27
N ARG A 338 12.37 9.62 -14.05
CA ARG A 338 11.25 10.54 -13.85
C ARG A 338 10.35 10.64 -15.08
N LEU A 339 10.95 10.67 -16.28
CA LEU A 339 10.18 10.65 -17.52
C LEU A 339 9.36 9.37 -17.65
N VAL A 340 9.94 8.21 -17.37
CA VAL A 340 9.25 6.92 -17.37
C VAL A 340 8.11 6.91 -16.35
N ASN A 341 8.36 7.40 -15.14
CA ASN A 341 7.32 7.46 -14.10
C ASN A 341 6.13 8.32 -14.51
N TYR A 342 6.41 9.50 -15.08
CA TYR A 342 5.36 10.40 -15.58
C TYR A 342 4.53 9.76 -16.70
N ILE A 343 5.19 9.07 -17.63
CA ILE A 343 4.55 8.35 -18.73
C ILE A 343 3.65 7.23 -18.17
N GLU A 344 4.11 6.46 -17.20
CA GLU A 344 3.33 5.39 -16.57
C GLU A 344 2.10 5.95 -15.83
N MET A 345 2.23 7.06 -15.12
CA MET A 345 1.13 7.71 -14.40
C MET A 345 0.04 8.28 -15.34
N ASN A 346 0.46 8.83 -16.46
CA ASN A 346 -0.43 9.53 -17.40
C ASN A 346 -0.86 8.68 -18.61
N GLY A 347 -0.55 7.39 -18.61
CA GLY A 347 -0.76 6.48 -19.76
C GLY A 347 -2.22 6.31 -20.21
N LYS A 348 -3.18 6.61 -19.37
CA LYS A 348 -4.62 6.60 -19.70
C LYS A 348 -5.04 7.83 -20.50
N ASP A 349 -4.30 8.94 -20.45
CA ASP A 349 -4.57 10.16 -21.23
C ASP A 349 -3.99 10.02 -22.64
N SER A 350 -4.86 9.89 -23.63
CA SER A 350 -4.43 9.71 -25.04
C SER A 350 -3.55 10.85 -25.57
N LYS A 351 -3.84 12.11 -25.20
CA LYS A 351 -3.08 13.27 -25.67
C LYS A 351 -1.68 13.32 -25.06
N LYS A 352 -1.59 13.05 -23.76
CA LYS A 352 -0.28 12.96 -23.06
C LYS A 352 0.54 11.78 -23.57
N ALA A 353 -0.10 10.65 -23.86
CA ALA A 353 0.55 9.50 -24.47
C ALA A 353 1.13 9.82 -25.86
N ASP A 354 0.40 10.52 -26.72
CA ASP A 354 0.88 10.91 -28.05
C ASP A 354 2.08 11.87 -27.97
N LYS A 355 2.04 12.85 -27.05
CA LYS A 355 3.17 13.74 -26.77
C LYS A 355 4.39 12.95 -26.29
N ALA A 356 4.20 12.02 -25.37
CA ALA A 356 5.27 11.18 -24.83
C ALA A 356 5.93 10.33 -25.93
N VAL A 357 5.15 9.69 -26.80
CA VAL A 357 5.68 8.91 -27.94
C VAL A 357 6.50 9.79 -28.85
N LYS A 358 5.95 10.96 -29.25
CA LYS A 358 6.68 11.92 -30.10
C LYS A 358 8.01 12.36 -29.47
N ARG A 359 8.00 12.73 -28.20
CA ARG A 359 9.21 13.19 -27.50
C ARG A 359 10.27 12.11 -27.40
N VAL A 360 9.87 10.88 -27.10
CA VAL A 360 10.81 9.76 -27.04
C VAL A 360 11.38 9.44 -28.42
N GLU A 361 10.61 9.58 -29.51
CA GLU A 361 11.12 9.48 -30.88
C GLU A 361 12.16 10.58 -31.18
N GLU A 362 11.91 11.81 -30.74
CA GLU A 362 12.87 12.93 -30.89
C GLU A 362 14.18 12.63 -30.13
N ILE A 363 14.09 12.17 -28.87
CA ILE A 363 15.25 11.76 -28.06
C ILE A 363 16.05 10.66 -28.77
N ILE A 364 15.39 9.64 -29.31
CA ILE A 364 16.07 8.53 -30.00
C ILE A 364 16.74 8.98 -31.27
N ASN A 365 16.09 9.83 -32.07
CA ASN A 365 16.60 10.27 -33.35
C ASN A 365 17.82 11.22 -33.22
N HIS A 366 17.88 12.02 -32.15
CA HIS A 366 18.91 13.02 -31.88
C HIS A 366 19.86 12.65 -30.72
N ASN A 367 20.04 11.38 -30.49
CA ASN A 367 20.60 10.81 -29.27
C ASN A 367 22.10 10.98 -29.04
N GLU A 368 22.87 11.52 -29.94
CA GLU A 368 24.32 11.36 -29.84
C GLU A 368 24.99 11.92 -28.57
N ILE A 369 24.20 12.62 -27.68
CA ILE A 369 24.78 13.30 -26.52
C ILE A 369 23.87 13.25 -25.26
N LEU A 370 22.59 12.84 -25.36
CA LEU A 370 21.63 13.08 -24.27
C LEU A 370 21.47 11.91 -23.32
N LEU A 371 21.32 10.71 -23.83
CA LEU A 371 21.12 9.50 -23.00
C LEU A 371 22.00 8.35 -23.51
N THR A 372 22.48 7.49 -22.62
CA THR A 372 23.18 6.27 -22.99
C THR A 372 22.25 5.28 -23.69
N GLU A 373 22.82 4.34 -24.42
CA GLU A 373 22.05 3.31 -25.13
C GLU A 373 21.16 2.49 -24.19
N ASP A 374 21.65 2.15 -22.99
CA ASP A 374 20.90 1.41 -21.98
C ASP A 374 19.70 2.17 -21.43
N LEU A 375 19.86 3.49 -21.21
CA LEU A 375 18.78 4.36 -20.77
C LEU A 375 17.68 4.48 -21.81
N ILE A 376 18.06 4.58 -23.10
CA ILE A 376 17.12 4.59 -24.22
C ILE A 376 16.40 3.24 -24.32
N TYR A 377 17.14 2.14 -24.22
CA TYR A 377 16.53 0.81 -24.23
C TYR A 377 15.46 0.69 -23.15
N ASN A 378 15.77 1.09 -21.92
CA ASN A 378 14.83 1.06 -20.80
C ASN A 378 13.60 1.97 -21.06
N LEU A 379 13.81 3.18 -21.56
CA LEU A 379 12.74 4.09 -21.90
C LEU A 379 11.81 3.52 -22.96
N VAL A 380 12.36 2.99 -24.07
CA VAL A 380 11.57 2.37 -25.14
C VAL A 380 10.81 1.14 -24.66
N LYS A 381 11.45 0.27 -23.88
CA LYS A 381 10.82 -0.92 -23.31
C LYS A 381 9.60 -0.56 -22.47
N LYS A 382 9.69 0.50 -21.68
CA LYS A 382 8.56 0.99 -20.86
C LYS A 382 7.48 1.63 -21.73
N MET A 383 7.86 2.40 -22.75
CA MET A 383 6.91 2.97 -23.71
C MET A 383 6.11 1.91 -24.44
N VAL A 384 6.76 0.86 -24.96
CA VAL A 384 6.09 -0.25 -25.64
C VAL A 384 5.15 -1.00 -24.72
N LYS A 385 5.54 -1.19 -23.45
CA LYS A 385 4.70 -1.84 -22.45
C LYS A 385 3.43 -1.02 -22.14
N ASN A 386 3.54 0.29 -22.01
CA ASN A 386 2.44 1.15 -21.60
C ASN A 386 1.54 1.60 -22.77
N PHE A 387 2.10 1.69 -23.99
CA PHE A 387 1.40 2.18 -25.19
C PHE A 387 1.65 1.29 -26.43
N PRO A 388 1.32 -0.02 -26.36
CA PRO A 388 1.70 -0.96 -27.45
C PRO A 388 1.15 -0.54 -28.82
N GLY A 389 -0.08 -0.02 -28.89
CA GLY A 389 -0.70 0.42 -30.15
C GLY A 389 -0.12 1.70 -30.72
N LYS A 390 0.45 2.58 -29.88
CA LYS A 390 1.00 3.88 -30.32
C LYS A 390 2.48 3.83 -30.68
N CYS A 391 3.20 2.82 -30.15
CA CYS A 391 4.65 2.66 -30.35
C CYS A 391 5.02 1.86 -31.61
N GLN A 392 4.07 1.44 -32.45
CA GLN A 392 4.36 0.64 -33.66
C GLN A 392 5.34 1.36 -34.60
N LYS A 393 5.16 2.66 -34.82
CA LYS A 393 6.07 3.48 -35.68
C LYS A 393 7.45 3.58 -35.06
N MET A 394 7.53 3.74 -33.74
CA MET A 394 8.80 3.79 -33.00
C MET A 394 9.59 2.49 -33.16
N LEU A 395 8.92 1.33 -33.10
CA LEU A 395 9.54 0.01 -33.29
C LEU A 395 10.04 -0.22 -34.73
N LEU A 396 9.52 0.51 -35.72
CA LEU A 396 9.99 0.48 -37.11
C LEU A 396 11.28 1.31 -37.31
N ASN A 397 11.62 2.21 -36.37
CA ASN A 397 12.84 2.98 -36.43
C ASN A 397 14.07 2.06 -36.34
N PRO A 398 15.00 2.07 -37.31
CA PRO A 398 16.16 1.20 -37.34
C PRO A 398 17.02 1.29 -36.06
N LYS A 399 17.22 2.51 -35.53
CA LYS A 399 17.97 2.73 -34.27
C LYS A 399 17.30 2.05 -33.06
N VAL A 400 15.97 2.10 -32.98
CA VAL A 400 15.19 1.43 -31.91
C VAL A 400 15.20 -0.08 -32.11
N ARG A 401 14.97 -0.53 -33.35
CA ARG A 401 14.88 -1.95 -33.68
C ARG A 401 16.16 -2.71 -33.34
N THR A 402 17.32 -2.16 -33.74
CA THR A 402 18.61 -2.77 -33.45
C THR A 402 18.85 -2.91 -31.94
N LYS A 403 18.41 -1.91 -31.14
CA LYS A 403 18.64 -1.88 -29.69
C LYS A 403 17.62 -2.70 -28.90
N VAL A 404 16.35 -2.72 -29.32
CA VAL A 404 15.25 -3.38 -28.59
C VAL A 404 15.10 -4.85 -28.98
N LEU A 405 15.36 -5.20 -30.24
CA LEU A 405 15.15 -6.55 -30.75
C LEU A 405 16.44 -7.34 -30.91
N GLY A 406 17.59 -6.76 -30.63
CA GLY A 406 18.89 -7.44 -30.74
C GLY A 406 19.25 -7.87 -32.16
N ARG A 407 18.66 -7.22 -33.18
CA ARG A 407 18.85 -7.54 -34.59
C ARG A 407 19.08 -6.28 -35.43
#